data_1ff095e558e378b6bd88a5a3a23c1e53
#
_entry.id   1ff095e558e378b6bd88a5a3a23c1e53
#
_cell.length_a   1.000
_cell.length_b   1.000
_cell.length_c   1.000
_cell.angle_alpha   90.00
_cell.angle_beta   90.00
_cell.angle_gamma   90.00
#
_symmetry.space_group_name_H-M   'P 1'
#
loop_
_entity.id
_entity.type
_entity.pdbx_description
1 polymer ?
#
loop_
_entity_poly.entity_id
_entity_poly.type
_entity_poly.pdbx_seq_one_letter_code
_entity_poly.pdbx_strand_id
1 'polypeptide(L)'
;DYKTGSKAFDVVALYHGLQLQLMVYMDAAVEFQKKRHPDKEVIPAGVFYYRIQDPLVDKTEDKEKAERAVLKQLKPDGIIPLGTEILKHLDHNTSGESLAVPVKYNKNGSVSGYSKVVAGEDFSAMMTHAKKQMEDARTKILNGEAGALPYKRGQESGCDYCPYRHVCGFDVKIPGYEYRDIGTMGKEEAMAAMRIEQRESENDRKGGNQEWV
;
A
#
# COMPACT_ATOMS: atom_id res chain seq x y z
N ASP A 1 2.21 4.74 13.48
CA ASP A 1 0.82 5.24 13.42
C ASP A 1 -0.12 4.15 13.91
N TYR A 2 -0.97 4.48 14.86
CA TYR A 2 -1.94 3.56 15.48
C TYR A 2 -3.31 3.73 14.84
N LYS A 3 -3.90 2.60 14.39
CA LYS A 3 -5.26 2.58 13.84
C LYS A 3 -6.11 1.56 14.60
N THR A 4 -7.24 1.99 15.12
CA THR A 4 -8.15 1.16 15.92
C THR A 4 -9.06 0.25 15.09
N GLY A 5 -9.14 0.46 13.77
CA GLY A 5 -9.94 -0.36 12.86
C GLY A 5 -9.13 -1.45 12.16
N SER A 6 -9.84 -2.45 11.61
CA SER A 6 -9.23 -3.42 10.71
C SER A 6 -8.97 -2.77 9.35
N LYS A 7 -7.71 -2.59 8.97
CA LYS A 7 -7.32 -2.03 7.68
C LYS A 7 -6.56 -3.08 6.87
N ALA A 8 -6.95 -3.29 5.63
CA ALA A 8 -6.23 -4.12 4.68
C ALA A 8 -5.50 -3.23 3.67
N PHE A 9 -4.35 -3.68 3.17
CA PHE A 9 -3.64 -3.00 2.11
C PHE A 9 -4.37 -3.21 0.78
N ASP A 10 -4.70 -2.11 0.12
CA ASP A 10 -5.47 -2.07 -1.13
C ASP A 10 -4.69 -1.29 -2.20
N VAL A 11 -4.27 -2.00 -3.25
CA VAL A 11 -3.49 -1.45 -4.37
C VAL A 11 -4.29 -0.40 -5.15
N VAL A 12 -5.60 -0.60 -5.31
CA VAL A 12 -6.48 0.34 -6.01
C VAL A 12 -6.62 1.63 -5.19
N ALA A 13 -6.81 1.49 -3.88
CA ALA A 13 -6.83 2.64 -2.98
C ALA A 13 -5.49 3.40 -2.98
N LEU A 14 -4.36 2.70 -3.04
CA LEU A 14 -3.04 3.32 -3.21
C LEU A 14 -2.97 4.11 -4.50
N TYR A 15 -3.35 3.51 -5.63
CA TYR A 15 -3.35 4.17 -6.95
C TYR A 15 -4.16 5.47 -6.94
N HIS A 16 -5.30 5.48 -6.28
CA HIS A 16 -6.15 6.65 -6.15
C HIS A 16 -5.74 7.63 -5.03
N GLY A 17 -4.59 7.44 -4.39
CA GLY A 17 -4.07 8.35 -3.36
C GLY A 17 -4.69 8.20 -1.97
N LEU A 18 -5.48 7.13 -1.72
CA LEU A 18 -6.18 6.93 -0.44
C LEU A 18 -5.37 6.17 0.62
N GLN A 19 -4.32 5.45 0.23
CA GLN A 19 -3.47 4.65 1.13
C GLN A 19 -1.97 4.92 0.91
N LEU A 20 -1.57 6.18 0.75
CA LEU A 20 -0.18 6.56 0.50
C LEU A 20 0.75 6.34 1.69
N GLN A 21 0.23 6.42 2.92
CA GLN A 21 1.00 6.52 4.15
C GLN A 21 2.11 5.47 4.31
N LEU A 22 1.81 4.20 4.06
CA LEU A 22 2.81 3.13 4.22
C LEU A 22 3.95 3.24 3.19
N MET A 23 3.65 3.64 1.96
CA MET A 23 4.67 3.84 0.92
C MET A 23 5.53 5.06 1.21
N VAL A 24 4.93 6.14 1.72
CA VAL A 24 5.66 7.34 2.17
C VAL A 24 6.60 7.01 3.32
N TYR A 25 6.16 6.24 4.30
CA TYR A 25 7.01 5.81 5.41
C TYR A 25 8.13 4.89 4.95
N MET A 26 7.86 3.98 4.02
CA MET A 26 8.88 3.11 3.44
C MET A 26 9.93 3.92 2.69
N ASP A 27 9.52 4.89 1.88
CA ASP A 27 10.43 5.76 1.15
C ASP A 27 11.34 6.56 2.09
N ALA A 28 10.77 7.21 3.09
CA ALA A 28 11.52 7.92 4.11
C ALA A 28 12.49 7.01 4.89
N ALA A 29 12.06 5.77 5.21
CA ALA A 29 12.90 4.79 5.88
C ALA A 29 14.07 4.35 5.01
N VAL A 30 13.84 4.09 3.73
CA VAL A 30 14.89 3.71 2.75
C VAL A 30 15.89 4.84 2.60
N GLU A 31 15.44 6.09 2.44
CA GLU A 31 16.34 7.24 2.33
C GLU A 31 17.17 7.45 3.61
N PHE A 32 16.55 7.32 4.77
CA PHE A 32 17.22 7.42 6.05
C PHE A 32 18.31 6.35 6.21
N GLN A 33 17.98 5.10 5.87
CA GLN A 33 18.93 3.98 5.97
C GLN A 33 20.09 4.11 4.96
N LYS A 34 19.84 4.57 3.74
CA LYS A 34 20.89 4.85 2.76
C LYS A 34 21.88 5.91 3.26
N LYS A 35 21.40 6.97 3.90
CA LYS A 35 22.26 8.00 4.51
C LYS A 35 23.07 7.46 5.67
N ARG A 36 22.49 6.56 6.47
CA ARG A 36 23.15 5.95 7.63
C ARG A 36 24.17 4.86 7.26
N HIS A 37 23.92 4.17 6.16
CA HIS A 37 24.74 3.06 5.67
C HIS A 37 25.06 3.24 4.17
N PRO A 38 25.93 4.24 3.81
CA PRO A 38 26.18 4.57 2.41
C PRO A 38 26.94 3.47 1.64
N ASP A 39 27.59 2.58 2.35
CA ASP A 39 28.34 1.42 1.84
C ASP A 39 27.51 0.13 1.74
N LYS A 40 26.20 0.19 2.09
CA LYS A 40 25.30 -0.97 2.02
C LYS A 40 24.15 -0.73 1.06
N GLU A 41 23.75 -1.79 0.39
CA GLU A 41 22.50 -1.79 -0.35
C GLU A 41 21.31 -1.84 0.63
N VAL A 42 20.37 -0.92 0.45
CA VAL A 42 19.14 -0.86 1.26
C VAL A 42 17.97 -1.32 0.40
N ILE A 43 17.40 -2.45 0.77
CA ILE A 43 16.29 -3.10 0.04
C ILE A 43 15.03 -3.01 0.90
N PRO A 44 13.91 -2.48 0.39
CA PRO A 44 12.63 -2.49 1.10
C PRO A 44 12.12 -3.92 1.24
N ALA A 45 11.75 -4.32 2.45
CA ALA A 45 11.33 -5.69 2.74
C ALA A 45 9.81 -5.87 2.76
N GLY A 46 9.03 -4.80 2.84
CA GLY A 46 7.57 -4.84 2.83
C GLY A 46 6.93 -3.79 3.73
N VAL A 47 5.65 -3.60 3.57
CA VAL A 47 4.83 -2.69 4.38
C VAL A 47 3.66 -3.43 4.99
N PHE A 48 3.33 -3.11 6.25
CA PHE A 48 2.35 -3.87 7.02
C PHE A 48 1.44 -2.97 7.85
N TYR A 49 0.17 -3.37 7.95
CA TYR A 49 -0.74 -2.95 9.00
C TYR A 49 -0.78 -4.04 10.07
N TYR A 50 -0.41 -3.69 11.28
CA TYR A 50 -0.51 -4.59 12.43
C TYR A 50 -1.78 -4.26 13.22
N ARG A 51 -2.60 -5.28 13.48
CA ARG A 51 -3.83 -5.12 14.25
C ARG A 51 -3.51 -5.15 15.74
N ILE A 52 -3.83 -4.07 16.44
CA ILE A 52 -3.72 -3.97 17.90
C ILE A 52 -5.11 -4.19 18.50
N GLN A 53 -5.54 -5.41 18.53
CA GLN A 53 -6.85 -5.79 19.06
C GLN A 53 -6.74 -7.19 19.64
N ASP A 54 -7.31 -7.41 20.82
CA ASP A 54 -7.35 -8.74 21.41
C ASP A 54 -8.21 -9.66 20.53
N PRO A 55 -7.64 -10.74 19.99
CA PRO A 55 -8.36 -11.64 19.13
C PRO A 55 -9.32 -12.51 19.94
N LEU A 56 -10.56 -12.59 19.50
CA LEU A 56 -11.53 -13.54 20.01
C LEU A 56 -11.45 -14.82 19.19
N VAL A 57 -11.17 -15.94 19.85
CA VAL A 57 -11.14 -17.28 19.24
C VAL A 57 -12.15 -18.19 19.89
N ASP A 58 -12.63 -19.17 19.12
CA ASP A 58 -13.55 -20.16 19.63
C ASP A 58 -12.91 -20.98 20.78
N LYS A 59 -13.72 -21.31 21.79
CA LYS A 59 -13.26 -22.11 22.91
C LYS A 59 -12.86 -23.49 22.42
N THR A 60 -11.62 -23.88 22.73
CA THR A 60 -11.09 -25.23 22.45
C THR A 60 -10.33 -25.73 23.68
N GLU A 61 -10.33 -27.05 23.92
CA GLU A 61 -9.53 -27.68 24.95
C GLU A 61 -8.05 -27.81 24.55
N ASP A 62 -7.77 -27.72 23.26
CA ASP A 62 -6.42 -27.80 22.68
C ASP A 62 -5.77 -26.42 22.70
N LYS A 63 -4.82 -26.23 23.62
CA LYS A 63 -4.08 -24.97 23.80
C LYS A 63 -3.29 -24.56 22.53
N GLU A 64 -2.68 -25.52 21.85
CA GLU A 64 -1.88 -25.21 20.64
C GLU A 64 -2.78 -24.70 19.51
N LYS A 65 -3.97 -25.27 19.37
CA LYS A 65 -4.98 -24.76 18.42
C LYS A 65 -5.45 -23.36 18.77
N ALA A 66 -5.69 -23.08 20.06
CA ALA A 66 -6.10 -21.77 20.52
C ALA A 66 -5.00 -20.73 20.23
N GLU A 67 -3.76 -21.00 20.61
CA GLU A 67 -2.62 -20.10 20.36
C GLU A 67 -2.43 -19.86 18.86
N ARG A 68 -2.50 -20.89 18.03
CA ARG A 68 -2.37 -20.76 16.58
C ARG A 68 -3.51 -19.93 15.98
N ALA A 69 -4.74 -20.06 16.49
CA ALA A 69 -5.88 -19.26 16.05
C ALA A 69 -5.71 -17.78 16.41
N VAL A 70 -5.19 -17.48 17.61
CA VAL A 70 -4.82 -16.15 18.05
C VAL A 70 -3.76 -15.54 17.14
N LEU A 71 -2.64 -16.23 16.93
CA LEU A 71 -1.56 -15.76 16.05
C LEU A 71 -2.02 -15.53 14.63
N LYS A 72 -2.92 -16.36 14.11
CA LYS A 72 -3.50 -16.19 12.78
C LYS A 72 -4.35 -14.91 12.67
N GLN A 73 -5.07 -14.54 13.73
CA GLN A 73 -5.85 -13.29 13.76
C GLN A 73 -4.95 -12.05 13.94
N LEU A 74 -3.83 -12.20 14.64
CA LEU A 74 -2.84 -11.13 14.84
C LEU A 74 -1.90 -10.94 13.66
N LYS A 75 -1.90 -11.87 12.69
CA LYS A 75 -1.04 -11.77 11.51
C LYS A 75 -1.25 -10.43 10.80
N PRO A 76 -0.15 -9.69 10.53
CA PRO A 76 -0.24 -8.39 9.86
C PRO A 76 -0.78 -8.55 8.44
N ASP A 77 -1.50 -7.53 7.97
CA ASP A 77 -1.86 -7.38 6.58
C ASP A 77 -0.93 -6.38 5.88
N GLY A 78 -0.59 -6.63 4.62
CA GLY A 78 0.34 -5.75 3.93
C GLY A 78 0.78 -6.32 2.59
N ILE A 79 1.93 -5.87 2.09
CA ILE A 79 2.48 -6.34 0.83
C ILE A 79 4.01 -6.45 0.92
N ILE A 80 4.55 -7.49 0.31
CA ILE A 80 5.97 -7.86 0.36
C ILE A 80 6.49 -7.94 -1.08
N PRO A 81 7.66 -7.34 -1.40
CA PRO A 81 8.33 -7.60 -2.66
C PRO A 81 8.83 -9.05 -2.69
N LEU A 82 8.53 -9.77 -3.77
CA LEU A 82 8.94 -11.15 -3.95
C LEU A 82 10.46 -11.24 -4.10
N GLY A 83 11.10 -11.87 -3.14
CA GLY A 83 12.52 -12.15 -3.15
C GLY A 83 12.81 -13.23 -2.11
N THR A 84 13.49 -14.31 -2.53
CA THR A 84 13.76 -15.45 -1.64
C THR A 84 14.51 -15.03 -0.38
N GLU A 85 15.50 -14.16 -0.49
CA GLU A 85 16.26 -13.67 0.65
C GLU A 85 15.42 -12.76 1.56
N ILE A 86 14.60 -11.85 0.98
CA ILE A 86 13.70 -10.99 1.76
C ILE A 86 12.76 -11.84 2.61
N LEU A 87 12.13 -12.86 2.01
CA LEU A 87 11.20 -13.73 2.72
C LEU A 87 11.87 -14.51 3.84
N LYS A 88 13.10 -15.01 3.65
CA LYS A 88 13.88 -15.71 4.70
C LYS A 88 14.24 -14.80 5.88
N HIS A 89 14.48 -13.51 5.63
CA HIS A 89 14.75 -12.55 6.70
C HIS A 89 13.48 -12.15 7.46
N LEU A 90 12.31 -12.18 6.81
CA LEU A 90 11.03 -11.87 7.45
C LEU A 90 10.47 -13.05 8.24
N ASP A 91 10.64 -14.27 7.74
CA ASP A 91 10.21 -15.50 8.42
C ASP A 91 11.10 -16.67 8.02
N HIS A 92 11.65 -17.37 9.03
CA HIS A 92 12.46 -18.58 8.81
C HIS A 92 11.62 -19.79 8.39
N ASN A 93 10.30 -19.74 8.54
CA ASN A 93 9.42 -20.81 8.09
C ASN A 93 9.24 -20.75 6.57
N THR A 94 9.67 -21.81 5.90
CA THR A 94 9.60 -21.94 4.42
C THR A 94 8.55 -22.96 3.96
N SER A 95 7.65 -23.39 4.84
CA SER A 95 6.62 -24.39 4.55
C SER A 95 5.26 -24.01 5.15
N GLY A 96 4.18 -24.28 4.42
CA GLY A 96 2.83 -24.04 4.88
C GLY A 96 2.47 -22.55 4.97
N GLU A 97 1.63 -22.19 5.94
CA GLU A 97 1.21 -20.79 6.15
C GLU A 97 2.07 -20.13 7.23
N SER A 98 2.72 -19.01 6.90
CA SER A 98 3.42 -18.18 7.86
C SER A 98 2.44 -17.55 8.86
N LEU A 99 2.83 -17.51 10.14
CA LEU A 99 2.09 -16.78 11.18
C LEU A 99 2.64 -15.37 11.40
N ALA A 100 3.84 -15.08 10.91
CA ALA A 100 4.51 -13.80 11.08
C ALA A 100 4.18 -12.80 9.96
N VAL A 101 4.06 -13.29 8.72
CA VAL A 101 3.84 -12.44 7.53
C VAL A 101 2.75 -13.04 6.62
N PRO A 102 2.12 -12.24 5.75
CA PRO A 102 1.01 -12.70 4.90
C PRO A 102 1.51 -13.55 3.70
N VAL A 103 2.30 -14.58 3.99
CA VAL A 103 2.87 -15.52 3.00
C VAL A 103 2.40 -16.93 3.30
N LYS A 104 2.12 -17.68 2.24
CA LYS A 104 1.82 -19.10 2.27
C LYS A 104 2.70 -19.82 1.24
N TYR A 105 3.28 -20.95 1.63
CA TYR A 105 4.08 -21.79 0.76
C TYR A 105 3.29 -23.01 0.30
N ASN A 106 3.46 -23.36 -0.96
CA ASN A 106 2.96 -24.60 -1.53
C ASN A 106 3.82 -25.79 -1.05
N LYS A 107 3.36 -27.01 -1.26
CA LYS A 107 4.09 -28.24 -0.90
C LYS A 107 5.47 -28.36 -1.58
N ASN A 108 5.65 -27.74 -2.74
CA ASN A 108 6.90 -27.70 -3.48
C ASN A 108 7.84 -26.55 -3.06
N GLY A 109 7.52 -25.82 -1.99
CA GLY A 109 8.31 -24.67 -1.50
C GLY A 109 8.12 -23.36 -2.26
N SER A 110 7.30 -23.32 -3.33
CA SER A 110 7.00 -22.08 -4.02
C SER A 110 6.01 -21.24 -3.23
N VAL A 111 6.05 -19.91 -3.41
CA VAL A 111 5.08 -18.99 -2.80
C VAL A 111 3.72 -19.18 -3.47
N SER A 112 2.68 -19.34 -2.67
CA SER A 112 1.30 -19.52 -3.14
C SER A 112 0.74 -18.21 -3.70
N GLY A 113 -0.11 -18.29 -4.73
CA GLY A 113 -0.83 -17.14 -5.27
C GLY A 113 -1.79 -16.44 -4.29
N TYR A 114 -2.08 -17.06 -3.14
CA TYR A 114 -2.85 -16.43 -2.06
C TYR A 114 -1.98 -15.57 -1.13
N SER A 115 -0.67 -15.53 -1.34
CA SER A 115 0.24 -14.69 -0.57
C SER A 115 0.14 -13.24 -1.01
N LYS A 116 0.32 -12.33 -0.06
CA LYS A 116 0.36 -10.89 -0.36
C LYS A 116 1.78 -10.46 -0.76
N VAL A 117 2.21 -10.97 -1.90
CA VAL A 117 3.49 -10.66 -2.51
C VAL A 117 3.30 -10.05 -3.88
N VAL A 118 4.24 -9.24 -4.31
CA VAL A 118 4.30 -8.64 -5.66
C VAL A 118 5.73 -8.76 -6.20
N ALA A 119 5.91 -8.68 -7.51
CA ALA A 119 7.24 -8.56 -8.08
C ALA A 119 7.99 -7.35 -7.50
N GLY A 120 9.32 -7.41 -7.41
CA GLY A 120 10.12 -6.29 -6.91
C GLY A 120 9.92 -5.01 -7.72
N GLU A 121 9.76 -5.15 -9.03
CA GLU A 121 9.42 -4.04 -9.94
C GLU A 121 8.06 -3.42 -9.59
N ASP A 122 7.05 -4.22 -9.26
CA ASP A 122 5.74 -3.74 -8.87
C ASP A 122 5.78 -2.97 -7.56
N PHE A 123 6.58 -3.45 -6.59
CA PHE A 123 6.76 -2.75 -5.34
C PHE A 123 7.45 -1.39 -5.56
N SER A 124 8.47 -1.35 -6.43
CA SER A 124 9.13 -0.11 -6.83
C SER A 124 8.18 0.85 -7.56
N ALA A 125 7.31 0.33 -8.44
CA ALA A 125 6.30 1.13 -9.14
C ALA A 125 5.30 1.76 -8.15
N MET A 126 4.86 1.02 -7.13
CA MET A 126 4.00 1.57 -6.06
C MET A 126 4.69 2.69 -5.27
N MET A 127 5.98 2.55 -4.96
CA MET A 127 6.74 3.61 -4.28
C MET A 127 6.89 4.87 -5.14
N THR A 128 7.21 4.70 -6.42
CA THR A 128 7.33 5.81 -7.39
C THR A 128 6.01 6.53 -7.55
N HIS A 129 4.91 5.78 -7.69
CA HIS A 129 3.56 6.34 -7.78
C HIS A 129 3.18 7.13 -6.53
N ALA A 130 3.45 6.62 -5.34
CA ALA A 130 3.17 7.33 -4.09
C ALA A 130 3.92 8.67 -3.99
N LYS A 131 5.18 8.72 -4.44
CA LYS A 131 5.96 9.99 -4.55
C LYS A 131 5.30 10.97 -5.50
N LYS A 132 4.92 10.52 -6.68
CA LYS A 132 4.24 11.36 -7.68
C LYS A 132 2.95 11.92 -7.14
N GLN A 133 2.11 11.10 -6.50
CA GLN A 133 0.86 11.56 -5.87
C GLN A 133 1.10 12.65 -4.82
N MET A 134 2.17 12.56 -4.04
CA MET A 134 2.53 13.60 -3.06
C MET A 134 2.99 14.89 -3.73
N GLU A 135 3.80 14.81 -4.79
CA GLU A 135 4.26 15.98 -5.54
C GLU A 135 3.11 16.68 -6.27
N ASP A 136 2.22 15.90 -6.87
CA ASP A 136 1.00 16.42 -7.49
C ASP A 136 0.10 17.13 -6.47
N ALA A 137 -0.11 16.51 -5.30
CA ALA A 137 -0.87 17.13 -4.22
C ALA A 137 -0.21 18.43 -3.73
N ARG A 138 1.12 18.42 -3.55
CA ARG A 138 1.89 19.62 -3.19
C ARG A 138 1.70 20.74 -4.23
N THR A 139 1.81 20.42 -5.51
CA THR A 139 1.65 21.38 -6.61
C THR A 139 0.26 21.99 -6.63
N LYS A 140 -0.78 21.16 -6.49
CA LYS A 140 -2.17 21.61 -6.42
C LYS A 140 -2.43 22.53 -5.23
N ILE A 141 -1.89 22.18 -4.05
CA ILE A 141 -2.01 23.02 -2.85
C ILE A 141 -1.34 24.38 -3.07
N LEU A 142 -0.12 24.40 -3.62
CA LEU A 142 0.62 25.65 -3.88
C LEU A 142 -0.07 26.52 -4.94
N ASN A 143 -0.75 25.91 -5.90
CA ASN A 143 -1.54 26.61 -6.91
C ASN A 143 -2.91 27.08 -6.40
N GLY A 144 -3.28 26.78 -5.15
CA GLY A 144 -4.56 27.17 -4.58
C GLY A 144 -5.76 26.39 -5.13
N GLU A 145 -5.53 25.17 -5.66
CA GLU A 145 -6.61 24.32 -6.14
C GLU A 145 -7.43 23.81 -4.94
N ALA A 146 -8.66 24.32 -4.80
CA ALA A 146 -9.57 24.00 -3.70
C ALA A 146 -10.88 23.34 -4.18
N GLY A 147 -10.92 22.80 -5.40
CA GLY A 147 -12.10 22.16 -5.96
C GLY A 147 -12.49 20.90 -5.16
N ALA A 148 -13.78 20.78 -4.81
CA ALA A 148 -14.30 19.59 -4.14
C ALA A 148 -14.53 18.48 -5.16
N LEU A 149 -13.70 17.43 -5.14
CA LEU A 149 -13.81 16.24 -5.98
C LEU A 149 -13.68 14.97 -5.11
N PRO A 150 -14.71 14.67 -4.28
CA PRO A 150 -14.66 13.52 -3.38
C PRO A 150 -14.69 12.20 -4.17
N TYR A 151 -14.02 11.17 -3.63
CA TYR A 151 -14.09 9.84 -4.24
C TYR A 151 -15.42 9.14 -3.93
N LYS A 152 -15.77 8.19 -4.80
CA LYS A 152 -16.85 7.22 -4.59
C LYS A 152 -16.40 5.83 -5.00
N ARG A 153 -16.71 4.84 -4.14
CA ARG A 153 -16.44 3.42 -4.39
C ARG A 153 -17.66 2.60 -3.98
N GLY A 154 -18.48 2.25 -4.96
CA GLY A 154 -19.77 1.61 -4.69
C GLY A 154 -20.67 2.49 -3.82
N GLN A 155 -20.93 2.06 -2.59
CA GLN A 155 -21.74 2.84 -1.64
C GLN A 155 -20.92 3.77 -0.74
N GLU A 156 -19.60 3.59 -0.67
CA GLU A 156 -18.72 4.42 0.15
C GLU A 156 -18.28 5.67 -0.60
N SER A 157 -18.17 6.78 0.11
CA SER A 157 -17.69 8.04 -0.42
C SER A 157 -16.81 8.80 0.57
N GLY A 158 -15.98 9.69 0.07
CA GLY A 158 -15.20 10.62 0.89
C GLY A 158 -16.07 11.58 1.72
N CYS A 159 -17.38 11.65 1.43
CA CYS A 159 -18.32 12.51 2.15
C CYS A 159 -18.97 11.85 3.37
N ASP A 160 -18.90 10.52 3.52
CA ASP A 160 -19.68 9.78 4.53
C ASP A 160 -19.33 10.18 5.97
N TYR A 161 -18.04 10.39 6.24
CA TYR A 161 -17.52 10.80 7.55
C TYR A 161 -16.79 12.15 7.49
N CYS A 162 -17.07 12.98 6.47
CA CYS A 162 -16.41 14.25 6.29
C CYS A 162 -16.92 15.29 7.32
N PRO A 163 -16.05 15.86 8.18
CA PRO A 163 -16.45 16.84 9.18
C PRO A 163 -16.92 18.16 8.53
N TYR A 164 -16.55 18.42 7.28
CA TYR A 164 -16.88 19.64 6.54
C TYR A 164 -18.13 19.51 5.67
N ARG A 165 -18.86 18.40 5.75
CA ARG A 165 -20.04 18.12 4.91
C ARG A 165 -21.08 19.26 4.96
N HIS A 166 -21.27 19.87 6.13
CA HIS A 166 -22.28 20.92 6.33
C HIS A 166 -21.86 22.30 5.80
N VAL A 167 -20.58 22.52 5.50
CA VAL A 167 -20.05 23.81 5.02
C VAL A 167 -19.46 23.72 3.60
N CYS A 168 -19.18 22.53 3.11
CA CYS A 168 -18.56 22.30 1.81
C CYS A 168 -19.48 22.67 0.64
N GLY A 169 -20.79 22.47 0.80
CA GLY A 169 -21.77 22.75 -0.26
C GLY A 169 -21.72 21.77 -1.45
N PHE A 170 -20.95 20.69 -1.37
CA PHE A 170 -20.91 19.68 -2.44
C PHE A 170 -22.26 18.97 -2.58
N ASP A 171 -22.87 19.10 -3.75
CA ASP A 171 -24.10 18.39 -4.12
C ASP A 171 -24.06 18.08 -5.63
N VAL A 172 -24.16 16.79 -5.98
CA VAL A 172 -24.17 16.31 -7.37
C VAL A 172 -25.35 16.85 -8.22
N LYS A 173 -26.36 17.44 -7.58
CA LYS A 173 -27.46 18.13 -8.27
C LYS A 173 -27.04 19.49 -8.81
N ILE A 174 -25.94 20.04 -8.34
CA ILE A 174 -25.41 21.32 -8.79
C ILE A 174 -24.45 21.07 -9.97
N PRO A 175 -24.63 21.70 -11.12
CA PRO A 175 -23.73 21.54 -12.26
C PRO A 175 -22.27 21.81 -11.89
N GLY A 176 -21.37 20.92 -12.29
CA GLY A 176 -19.91 21.03 -12.01
C GLY A 176 -19.46 20.27 -10.76
N TYR A 177 -20.38 19.72 -9.95
CA TYR A 177 -20.02 18.83 -8.85
C TYR A 177 -20.21 17.37 -9.26
N GLU A 178 -19.17 16.58 -9.13
CA GLU A 178 -19.19 15.16 -9.42
C GLU A 178 -18.31 14.37 -8.45
N TYR A 179 -18.58 13.08 -8.30
CA TYR A 179 -17.69 12.17 -7.61
C TYR A 179 -16.63 11.64 -8.57
N ARG A 180 -15.41 11.50 -8.07
CA ARG A 180 -14.38 10.68 -8.73
C ARG A 180 -14.68 9.20 -8.44
N ASP A 181 -15.24 8.47 -9.39
CA ASP A 181 -15.51 7.04 -9.25
C ASP A 181 -14.20 6.24 -9.31
N ILE A 182 -13.93 5.49 -8.24
CA ILE A 182 -12.76 4.63 -8.10
C ILE A 182 -13.12 3.14 -8.01
N GLY A 183 -14.41 2.81 -8.17
CA GLY A 183 -14.92 1.46 -8.03
C GLY A 183 -14.77 0.58 -9.26
N THR A 184 -14.47 1.17 -10.42
CA THR A 184 -14.42 0.47 -11.71
C THR A 184 -13.06 -0.16 -12.02
N MET A 185 -11.98 0.31 -11.39
CA MET A 185 -10.61 -0.15 -11.62
C MET A 185 -10.29 -1.44 -10.85
N GLY A 186 -9.70 -2.42 -11.52
CA GLY A 186 -9.18 -3.65 -10.93
C GLY A 186 -7.74 -3.52 -10.42
N LYS A 187 -7.30 -4.45 -9.55
CA LYS A 187 -5.93 -4.47 -9.01
C LYS A 187 -4.86 -4.53 -10.11
N GLU A 188 -5.04 -5.40 -11.10
CA GLU A 188 -4.07 -5.57 -12.20
C GLU A 188 -3.98 -4.33 -13.09
N GLU A 189 -5.09 -3.65 -13.30
CA GLU A 189 -5.15 -2.40 -14.06
C GLU A 189 -4.41 -1.28 -13.31
N ALA A 190 -4.64 -1.13 -12.01
CA ALA A 190 -3.93 -0.19 -11.16
C ALA A 190 -2.42 -0.45 -11.17
N MET A 191 -2.01 -1.72 -11.07
CA MET A 191 -0.59 -2.09 -11.15
C MET A 191 0.00 -1.78 -12.52
N ALA A 192 -0.70 -2.08 -13.61
CA ALA A 192 -0.24 -1.78 -14.96
C ALA A 192 -0.04 -0.27 -15.17
N ALA A 193 -0.97 0.56 -14.68
CA ALA A 193 -0.85 2.01 -14.74
C ALA A 193 0.37 2.53 -13.98
N MET A 194 0.62 2.03 -12.76
CA MET A 194 1.79 2.41 -11.96
C MET A 194 3.12 2.00 -12.62
N ARG A 195 3.19 0.84 -13.30
CA ARG A 195 4.37 0.43 -14.07
C ARG A 195 4.65 1.36 -15.25
N ILE A 196 3.61 1.82 -15.94
CA ILE A 196 3.75 2.78 -17.04
C ILE A 196 4.33 4.09 -16.50
N GLU A 197 3.76 4.63 -15.44
CA GLU A 197 4.25 5.86 -14.80
C GLU A 197 5.70 5.76 -14.33
N GLN A 198 6.10 4.61 -13.77
CA GLN A 198 7.50 4.39 -13.38
C GLN A 198 8.44 4.46 -14.58
N ARG A 199 8.11 3.80 -15.69
CA ARG A 199 8.93 3.82 -16.93
C ARG A 199 9.06 5.21 -17.50
N GLU A 200 7.98 5.99 -17.52
CA GLU A 200 8.01 7.38 -17.95
C GLU A 200 8.96 8.22 -17.07
N SER A 201 8.83 8.11 -15.75
CA SER A 201 9.71 8.80 -14.79
C SER A 201 11.19 8.42 -14.94
N GLU A 202 11.50 7.18 -15.26
CA GLU A 202 12.86 6.71 -15.53
C GLU A 202 13.43 7.27 -16.84
N ASN A 203 12.61 7.38 -17.87
CA ASN A 203 13.00 7.94 -19.17
C ASN A 203 13.28 9.45 -19.06
N ASP A 204 12.44 10.19 -18.35
CA ASP A 204 12.64 11.63 -18.12
C ASP A 204 13.95 11.92 -17.40
N ARG A 205 14.29 11.09 -16.39
CA ARG A 205 15.57 11.21 -15.66
C ARG A 205 16.79 10.93 -16.56
N LYS A 206 16.67 9.99 -17.51
CA LYS A 206 17.75 9.66 -18.45
C LYS A 206 17.90 10.72 -19.55
N GLY A 207 16.78 11.31 -20.01
CA GLY A 207 16.79 12.39 -21.02
C GLY A 207 17.34 13.71 -20.46
N GLY A 208 17.01 14.06 -19.22
CA GLY A 208 17.48 15.29 -18.59
C GLY A 208 18.99 15.36 -18.29
N ASN A 209 19.70 14.23 -18.33
CA ASN A 209 21.17 14.19 -18.16
C ASN A 209 21.96 14.43 -19.46
N GLN A 210 21.29 14.61 -20.61
CA GLN A 210 21.98 14.80 -21.92
C GLN A 210 22.03 16.26 -22.40
N GLU A 211 21.45 17.22 -21.69
CA GLU A 211 21.41 18.62 -22.15
C GLU A 211 22.44 19.58 -21.52
N TRP A 212 23.40 19.07 -20.77
CA TRP A 212 24.50 19.90 -20.23
C TRP A 212 25.88 19.32 -20.61
N VAL A 213 26.27 19.42 -21.87
CA VAL A 213 27.67 19.34 -22.34
C VAL A 213 27.98 20.50 -23.27
#